data_5b7b9ba18353986c28ea9dc27b9b838a
#
_entry.id   5b7b9ba18353986c28ea9dc27b9b838a
#
_cell.length_a   1.000
_cell.length_b   1.000
_cell.length_c   1.000
_cell.angle_alpha   90.00
_cell.angle_beta   90.00
_cell.angle_gamma   90.00
#
_symmetry.space_group_name_H-M   'P 1'
#
loop_
_entity.id
_entity.type
_entity.pdbx_description
1 polymer ?
#
loop_
_entity_poly.entity_id
_entity_poly.type
_entity_poly.pdbx_seq_one_letter_code
_entity_poly.pdbx_strand_id
1 'polypeptide(L)'
;MIGFENLYSPSFSRLRGNLEINQLDLQPSAEDDKRSKSESQYSPSFSCLRGNPEINQLDLQPSAEDDERAKSESQYSPSFSRLRGNLEINRLDLQPSAEDDEIINGCVMYENYLCYNSTMIKPELLMPAGNVEKLKYAIKYGADAVYLGVVDFSLRAMRKGELITLDNLKLAVDIARQMGAKAYLTLNIFAFNNDIKLLESCMDKIKDSNPDALIISDVGIMRIAQKYMPNTEIHVSTQANILNYEAVRFWQDMGATRAILARELPIKDVAEIKSKVPDMELESFIHGAQCVSFSGRCLLSDYMTDGERKANSGNCSQPCRWSYKLVEETRPGQYYEIEENPRGTHILSTKDLCLVKHLREMTEAGIDSFKVEGRTKSLYYVSAVAKAYREAIDSVYDNPSADMQPYYDELLKVGNRGYTTGFYLGEGYPKDGYSYDISKGLAGADFLCEICGKEDDWYRIRIKNKFYKNQDIEIITPSEKYITQVTEIKTLKGEEIELANTNDDLLVKFIHPPVEYEYALARTIGIKGATNENQGCVCS
;
A
#
# COMPACT_ATOMS: atom_id res chain seq x y z
N MET A 1 9.15 -29.23 -25.38
CA MET A 1 10.46 -29.03 -25.99
C MET A 1 10.27 -28.34 -27.32
N ILE A 2 10.32 -27.00 -27.32
CA ILE A 2 10.49 -26.16 -28.51
C ILE A 2 11.49 -25.08 -28.07
N GLY A 3 12.62 -25.04 -28.78
CA GLY A 3 13.81 -24.35 -28.38
C GLY A 3 13.71 -22.82 -28.45
N PHE A 4 14.24 -22.17 -27.45
CA PHE A 4 14.65 -20.78 -27.48
C PHE A 4 16.12 -20.72 -27.93
N GLU A 5 16.36 -20.61 -29.20
CA GLU A 5 17.64 -20.16 -29.75
C GLU A 5 17.36 -19.07 -30.78
N ASN A 6 18.20 -18.02 -30.70
CA ASN A 6 18.30 -16.86 -31.60
C ASN A 6 17.45 -15.62 -31.28
N LEU A 7 17.99 -14.80 -30.38
CA LEU A 7 17.84 -13.34 -30.41
C LEU A 7 19.08 -12.69 -29.77
N TYR A 8 20.25 -12.86 -30.35
CA TYR A 8 21.39 -11.97 -30.20
C TYR A 8 22.08 -11.83 -31.56
N SER A 9 21.77 -10.78 -32.27
CA SER A 9 22.53 -10.33 -33.46
C SER A 9 23.13 -8.96 -33.14
N PRO A 10 24.46 -8.80 -33.30
CA PRO A 10 25.12 -7.51 -33.03
C PRO A 10 25.16 -6.68 -34.31
N SER A 11 24.39 -5.61 -34.38
CA SER A 11 24.56 -4.58 -35.38
C SER A 11 24.19 -3.19 -34.85
N PHE A 12 25.05 -2.66 -33.99
CA PHE A 12 25.14 -1.23 -33.74
C PHE A 12 26.54 -0.73 -34.08
N SER A 13 26.84 -0.64 -35.39
CA SER A 13 27.96 0.15 -35.90
C SER A 13 27.69 0.49 -37.35
N ARG A 14 27.18 1.69 -37.57
CA ARG A 14 27.28 2.55 -38.77
C ARG A 14 26.01 3.35 -39.01
N LEU A 15 26.02 4.53 -38.46
CA LEU A 15 25.37 5.71 -39.07
C LEU A 15 25.99 6.94 -38.40
N ARG A 16 27.21 7.30 -38.83
CA ARG A 16 27.70 8.66 -38.78
C ARG A 16 27.49 9.20 -40.21
N GLY A 17 26.44 9.94 -40.39
CA GLY A 17 26.13 10.72 -41.57
C GLY A 17 25.83 12.14 -41.15
N ASN A 18 26.67 13.02 -41.58
CA ASN A 18 26.65 14.48 -41.62
C ASN A 18 25.27 15.12 -41.42
N LEU A 19 25.14 15.92 -40.38
CA LEU A 19 24.19 17.01 -40.26
C LEU A 19 25.01 18.29 -40.02
N GLU A 20 25.12 19.09 -41.06
CA GLU A 20 25.55 20.48 -40.96
C GLU A 20 24.48 21.27 -40.21
N ILE A 21 24.85 21.82 -39.06
CA ILE A 21 24.02 22.78 -38.32
C ILE A 21 24.55 24.17 -38.68
N ASN A 22 23.73 24.95 -39.41
CA ASN A 22 23.93 26.37 -39.61
C ASN A 22 23.93 27.12 -38.27
N GLN A 23 25.03 27.79 -38.00
CA GLN A 23 25.15 28.78 -36.93
C GLN A 23 24.25 29.98 -37.22
N LEU A 24 23.36 30.29 -36.33
CA LEU A 24 22.73 31.60 -36.20
C LEU A 24 23.41 32.36 -35.05
N ASP A 25 24.05 33.46 -35.46
CA ASP A 25 24.69 34.43 -34.59
C ASP A 25 23.70 35.08 -33.63
N LEU A 26 23.95 34.98 -32.32
CA LEU A 26 23.42 35.87 -31.32
C LEU A 26 24.57 36.35 -30.44
N GLN A 27 24.89 37.65 -30.54
CA GLN A 27 25.83 38.35 -29.68
C GLN A 27 25.28 38.54 -28.29
N PRO A 28 26.09 38.41 -27.21
CA PRO A 28 25.71 38.78 -25.85
C PRO A 28 26.03 40.25 -25.59
N SER A 29 25.08 40.96 -24.99
CA SER A 29 25.25 42.26 -24.39
C SER A 29 26.02 42.16 -23.06
N ALA A 30 27.01 43.02 -22.93
CA ALA A 30 27.79 43.19 -21.71
C ALA A 30 26.98 43.88 -20.63
N GLU A 31 27.10 43.35 -19.38
CA GLU A 31 27.19 44.08 -18.12
C GLU A 31 27.10 43.05 -16.97
N ASP A 32 28.16 42.83 -16.31
CA ASP A 32 28.54 43.07 -14.93
C ASP A 32 29.70 42.18 -14.49
N ASP A 33 30.81 42.91 -14.37
CA ASP A 33 32.09 42.49 -13.82
C ASP A 33 32.06 42.63 -12.28
N LYS A 34 32.70 41.66 -11.59
CA LYS A 34 33.41 41.74 -10.31
C LYS A 34 33.02 40.65 -9.27
N ARG A 35 33.91 39.73 -9.11
CA ARG A 35 34.68 39.34 -7.90
C ARG A 35 35.15 37.88 -7.97
N SER A 36 36.37 37.78 -8.11
CA SER A 36 37.61 37.41 -7.37
C SER A 36 37.89 35.92 -7.27
N LYS A 37 38.95 35.61 -7.92
CA LYS A 37 40.03 34.63 -7.76
C LYS A 37 40.07 33.84 -6.44
N SER A 38 40.20 32.52 -6.56
CA SER A 38 41.30 31.78 -5.92
C SER A 38 41.49 30.42 -6.60
N GLU A 39 42.73 30.18 -6.96
CA GLU A 39 43.28 28.99 -7.60
C GLU A 39 43.32 27.79 -6.65
N SER A 40 43.14 26.57 -7.15
CA SER A 40 44.10 25.50 -6.89
C SER A 40 43.93 24.34 -7.90
N GLN A 41 45.04 24.10 -8.54
CA GLN A 41 45.39 22.97 -9.40
C GLN A 41 45.29 21.65 -8.66
N TYR A 42 44.77 20.59 -9.30
CA TYR A 42 45.36 19.26 -9.29
C TYR A 42 44.74 18.39 -10.36
N SER A 43 45.51 18.04 -11.36
CA SER A 43 45.33 16.96 -12.31
C SER A 43 46.15 15.77 -11.88
N PRO A 44 45.70 14.53 -12.01
CA PRO A 44 46.59 13.45 -12.36
C PRO A 44 46.09 12.64 -13.56
N SER A 45 47.02 12.54 -14.49
CA SER A 45 47.07 11.65 -15.64
C SER A 45 47.01 10.16 -15.25
N PHE A 46 46.20 9.36 -15.97
CA PHE A 46 46.28 7.91 -15.97
C PHE A 46 46.84 7.43 -17.31
N SER A 47 48.02 6.83 -17.24
CA SER A 47 48.68 6.12 -18.33
C SER A 47 48.25 4.64 -18.34
N CYS A 48 47.99 4.16 -19.56
CA CYS A 48 47.80 2.76 -19.92
C CYS A 48 48.96 1.86 -19.52
N LEU A 49 48.64 0.70 -18.98
CA LEU A 49 49.47 -0.51 -19.09
C LEU A 49 48.60 -1.70 -19.50
N ARG A 50 48.88 -2.22 -20.70
CA ARG A 50 48.42 -3.53 -21.19
C ARG A 50 49.35 -4.61 -20.63
N GLY A 51 48.76 -5.71 -20.16
CA GLY A 51 49.51 -6.94 -19.84
C GLY A 51 48.51 -8.11 -19.73
N ASN A 52 48.62 -9.00 -20.71
CA ASN A 52 48.02 -10.33 -20.68
C ASN A 52 48.78 -11.22 -19.70
N PRO A 53 48.16 -12.12 -18.96
CA PRO A 53 48.69 -13.48 -18.92
C PRO A 53 47.66 -14.59 -19.07
N GLU A 54 48.08 -15.62 -19.79
CA GLU A 54 47.53 -16.95 -19.92
C GLU A 54 47.29 -17.60 -18.55
N ILE A 55 46.16 -18.25 -18.36
CA ILE A 55 45.87 -19.11 -17.22
C ILE A 55 45.77 -20.55 -17.72
N ASN A 56 46.76 -21.36 -17.27
CA ASN A 56 46.80 -22.80 -17.43
C ASN A 56 45.69 -23.49 -16.60
N GLN A 57 45.05 -24.46 -17.22
CA GLN A 57 44.19 -25.46 -16.56
C GLN A 57 45.02 -26.26 -15.55
N LEU A 58 44.54 -26.38 -14.32
CA LEU A 58 44.96 -27.35 -13.33
C LEU A 58 43.80 -28.31 -13.05
N ASP A 59 44.00 -29.55 -13.47
CA ASP A 59 43.17 -30.71 -13.11
C ASP A 59 43.28 -30.97 -11.60
N LEU A 60 42.16 -30.99 -10.88
CA LEU A 60 42.08 -31.52 -9.52
C LEU A 60 41.15 -32.74 -9.52
N GLN A 61 41.69 -33.91 -9.41
CA GLN A 61 41.01 -35.14 -9.01
C GLN A 61 40.79 -35.15 -7.48
N PRO A 62 39.68 -35.64 -6.95
CA PRO A 62 39.46 -35.77 -5.52
C PRO A 62 40.15 -37.02 -4.97
N SER A 63 40.92 -36.86 -3.89
CA SER A 63 41.51 -37.94 -3.10
C SER A 63 40.47 -38.56 -2.16
N ALA A 64 40.43 -39.89 -2.16
CA ALA A 64 39.63 -40.72 -1.26
C ALA A 64 40.26 -40.72 0.14
N GLU A 65 39.78 -39.89 1.05
CA GLU A 65 39.97 -39.97 2.52
C GLU A 65 39.00 -39.03 3.20
N ASP A 66 37.71 -39.39 3.27
CA ASP A 66 36.70 -38.81 4.19
C ASP A 66 35.46 -39.71 4.33
N ASP A 67 35.68 -41.02 4.52
CA ASP A 67 34.57 -41.99 4.72
C ASP A 67 34.62 -42.67 6.10
N GLU A 68 34.99 -41.95 7.15
CA GLU A 68 34.94 -42.46 8.54
C GLU A 68 34.56 -41.40 9.58
N ARG A 69 33.46 -40.64 9.35
CA ARG A 69 32.86 -39.79 10.42
C ARG A 69 31.35 -39.70 10.42
N ALA A 70 30.68 -40.70 9.96
CA ALA A 70 29.21 -40.78 9.99
C ALA A 70 28.72 -42.03 10.71
N LYS A 71 29.24 -42.33 11.89
CA LYS A 71 28.65 -43.36 12.79
C LYS A 71 28.98 -43.01 14.24
N SER A 72 28.32 -42.02 14.81
CA SER A 72 28.01 -41.90 16.23
C SER A 72 27.30 -40.56 16.49
N GLU A 73 26.00 -40.63 16.53
CA GLU A 73 25.08 -39.80 17.32
C GLU A 73 23.65 -40.10 16.95
N SER A 74 23.22 -41.31 17.35
CA SER A 74 21.81 -41.65 17.47
C SER A 74 21.57 -41.95 18.95
N GLN A 75 21.09 -40.95 19.70
CA GLN A 75 20.37 -41.14 20.97
C GLN A 75 19.98 -39.79 21.52
N TYR A 76 18.74 -39.35 21.25
CA TYR A 76 17.79 -38.75 22.18
C TYR A 76 16.53 -38.32 21.41
N SER A 77 15.57 -39.24 21.42
CA SER A 77 14.16 -38.96 21.09
C SER A 77 13.38 -39.10 22.38
N PRO A 78 12.62 -38.09 22.82
CA PRO A 78 11.53 -38.31 23.75
C PRO A 78 10.23 -38.52 22.96
N SER A 79 9.74 -39.74 23.09
CA SER A 79 8.45 -40.22 22.64
C SER A 79 7.27 -39.42 23.20
N PHE A 80 6.48 -38.79 22.34
CA PHE A 80 5.09 -38.48 22.60
C PHE A 80 4.19 -39.50 21.87
N SER A 81 3.99 -40.64 22.50
CA SER A 81 2.97 -41.61 22.15
C SER A 81 2.15 -41.88 23.39
N ARG A 82 0.92 -41.38 23.44
CA ARG A 82 -0.26 -41.96 24.06
C ARG A 82 -1.35 -40.91 24.21
N LEU A 83 -2.32 -41.02 23.29
CA LEU A 83 -3.76 -41.03 23.57
C LEU A 83 -4.48 -41.09 22.21
N ARG A 84 -4.46 -42.29 21.59
CA ARG A 84 -5.52 -42.70 20.67
C ARG A 84 -6.27 -43.81 21.38
N GLY A 85 -7.38 -43.41 22.03
CA GLY A 85 -8.39 -44.35 22.47
C GLY A 85 -9.13 -44.87 21.26
N ASN A 86 -9.08 -46.20 21.04
CA ASN A 86 -9.87 -46.90 20.08
C ASN A 86 -11.36 -46.76 20.42
N LEU A 87 -12.10 -46.02 19.61
CA LEU A 87 -13.55 -46.18 19.50
C LEU A 87 -13.79 -47.03 18.27
N GLU A 88 -13.94 -48.33 18.48
CA GLU A 88 -14.55 -49.24 17.48
C GLU A 88 -16.03 -48.88 17.43
N ILE A 89 -16.46 -48.19 16.39
CA ILE A 89 -17.87 -48.03 16.05
C ILE A 89 -18.24 -49.24 15.18
N ASN A 90 -19.03 -50.17 15.73
CA ASN A 90 -19.67 -51.22 14.99
C ASN A 90 -20.54 -50.60 13.87
N ARG A 91 -20.16 -50.83 12.63
CA ARG A 91 -20.99 -50.54 11.45
C ARG A 91 -22.23 -51.41 11.48
N LEU A 92 -23.36 -50.85 11.85
CA LEU A 92 -24.66 -51.33 11.48
C LEU A 92 -24.97 -50.89 10.05
N ASP A 93 -25.16 -51.84 9.16
CA ASP A 93 -25.62 -51.62 7.77
C ASP A 93 -27.07 -51.10 7.82
N LEU A 94 -27.25 -49.81 7.86
CA LEU A 94 -28.51 -49.13 7.59
C LEU A 94 -28.30 -48.29 6.34
N GLN A 95 -29.08 -48.50 5.30
CA GLN A 95 -29.12 -47.61 4.14
C GLN A 95 -29.75 -46.27 4.58
N PRO A 96 -29.07 -45.12 4.39
CA PRO A 96 -29.63 -43.84 4.80
C PRO A 96 -30.83 -43.46 3.93
N SER A 97 -31.87 -42.91 4.54
CA SER A 97 -32.97 -42.25 3.86
C SER A 97 -32.57 -40.84 3.41
N ALA A 98 -33.24 -40.26 2.43
CA ALA A 98 -32.94 -38.91 1.93
C ALA A 98 -33.05 -37.80 3.03
N GLU A 99 -33.76 -38.06 4.12
CA GLU A 99 -33.84 -37.16 5.29
C GLU A 99 -32.60 -37.24 6.18
N ASP A 100 -31.89 -38.38 6.20
CA ASP A 100 -30.65 -38.54 6.97
C ASP A 100 -29.48 -37.82 6.28
N ASP A 101 -29.50 -37.70 4.94
CA ASP A 101 -28.48 -36.93 4.20
C ASP A 101 -28.53 -35.41 4.44
N GLU A 102 -29.72 -34.84 4.67
CA GLU A 102 -29.83 -33.39 5.06
C GLU A 102 -29.32 -33.16 6.48
N ILE A 103 -29.57 -34.08 7.41
CA ILE A 103 -29.09 -33.97 8.81
C ILE A 103 -27.56 -34.16 8.87
N ILE A 104 -27.03 -35.14 8.12
CA ILE A 104 -25.60 -35.41 8.06
C ILE A 104 -24.87 -34.22 7.40
N ASN A 105 -25.41 -33.70 6.30
CA ASN A 105 -24.84 -32.49 5.67
C ASN A 105 -24.92 -31.26 6.57
N GLY A 106 -26.00 -31.09 7.32
CA GLY A 106 -26.15 -30.03 8.32
C GLY A 106 -25.14 -30.15 9.47
N CYS A 107 -24.91 -31.37 10.00
CA CYS A 107 -23.90 -31.61 11.02
C CYS A 107 -22.47 -31.40 10.53
N VAL A 108 -22.15 -31.89 9.32
CA VAL A 108 -20.83 -31.69 8.69
C VAL A 108 -20.58 -30.23 8.40
N MET A 109 -21.60 -29.49 7.94
CA MET A 109 -21.51 -28.04 7.74
C MET A 109 -21.31 -27.31 9.07
N TYR A 110 -21.98 -27.72 10.13
CA TYR A 110 -21.86 -27.11 11.45
C TYR A 110 -20.52 -27.42 12.15
N GLU A 111 -20.03 -28.65 12.02
CA GLU A 111 -18.69 -29.02 12.51
C GLU A 111 -17.59 -28.33 11.70
N ASN A 112 -17.72 -28.21 10.38
CA ASN A 112 -16.80 -27.42 9.57
C ASN A 112 -16.85 -25.92 9.93
N TYR A 113 -18.04 -25.38 10.24
CA TYR A 113 -18.20 -24.01 10.71
C TYR A 113 -17.54 -23.78 12.08
N LEU A 114 -17.69 -24.72 13.03
CA LEU A 114 -17.05 -24.63 14.34
C LEU A 114 -15.53 -24.84 14.26
N CYS A 115 -15.05 -25.77 13.43
CA CYS A 115 -13.63 -25.94 13.16
C CYS A 115 -13.03 -24.70 12.45
N TYR A 116 -13.75 -24.12 11.50
CA TYR A 116 -13.35 -22.92 10.81
C TYR A 116 -13.15 -21.73 11.77
N ASN A 117 -14.14 -21.47 12.65
CA ASN A 117 -14.06 -20.38 13.62
C ASN A 117 -13.04 -20.59 14.76
N SER A 118 -12.66 -21.84 15.05
CA SER A 118 -11.68 -22.14 16.10
C SER A 118 -10.22 -22.05 15.62
N THR A 119 -9.97 -21.92 14.30
CA THR A 119 -8.62 -21.92 13.71
C THR A 119 -8.25 -20.64 12.97
N MET A 120 -9.23 -19.80 12.62
CA MET A 120 -8.95 -18.56 11.89
C MET A 120 -8.60 -17.42 12.84
N ILE A 121 -7.39 -16.93 12.72
CA ILE A 121 -6.95 -15.70 13.38
C ILE A 121 -7.49 -14.52 12.57
N LYS A 122 -8.16 -13.58 13.23
CA LYS A 122 -8.67 -12.36 12.61
C LYS A 122 -7.49 -11.51 12.12
N PRO A 123 -7.40 -11.20 10.84
CA PRO A 123 -6.29 -10.41 10.30
C PRO A 123 -6.23 -8.99 10.89
N GLU A 124 -5.02 -8.51 11.11
CA GLU A 124 -4.74 -7.14 11.52
C GLU A 124 -5.14 -6.16 10.40
N LEU A 125 -5.83 -5.06 10.74
CA LEU A 125 -6.05 -3.94 9.82
C LEU A 125 -4.95 -2.89 10.00
N LEU A 126 -4.04 -2.79 9.03
CA LEU A 126 -2.91 -1.87 9.04
C LEU A 126 -3.20 -0.63 8.17
N MET A 127 -3.35 0.53 8.82
CA MET A 127 -3.72 1.78 8.17
C MET A 127 -2.55 2.75 7.99
N PRO A 128 -2.58 3.60 6.92
CA PRO A 128 -1.56 4.61 6.71
C PRO A 128 -1.75 5.80 7.66
N ALA A 129 -0.65 6.27 8.29
CA ALA A 129 -0.63 7.49 9.06
C ALA A 129 0.40 8.49 8.49
N GLY A 130 -0.09 9.48 7.74
CA GLY A 130 0.76 10.50 7.15
C GLY A 130 1.16 11.61 8.13
N ASN A 131 0.38 11.83 9.18
CA ASN A 131 0.64 12.74 10.28
C ASN A 131 -0.08 12.26 11.55
N VAL A 132 0.14 12.94 12.68
CA VAL A 132 -0.45 12.57 13.98
C VAL A 132 -1.98 12.66 13.99
N GLU A 133 -2.57 13.62 13.28
CA GLU A 133 -4.03 13.74 13.17
C GLU A 133 -4.62 12.51 12.46
N LYS A 134 -4.10 12.14 11.28
CA LYS A 134 -4.54 10.94 10.54
C LYS A 134 -4.31 9.64 11.31
N LEU A 135 -3.24 9.56 12.10
CA LEU A 135 -2.98 8.44 13.00
C LEU A 135 -4.16 8.24 13.98
N LYS A 136 -4.55 9.32 14.67
CA LYS A 136 -5.67 9.26 15.64
C LYS A 136 -6.97 8.83 14.98
N TYR A 137 -7.29 9.41 13.81
CA TYR A 137 -8.48 9.03 13.05
C TYR A 137 -8.44 7.59 12.57
N ALA A 138 -7.31 7.11 12.02
CA ALA A 138 -7.17 5.73 11.60
C ALA A 138 -7.50 4.75 12.72
N ILE A 139 -6.95 4.98 13.92
CA ILE A 139 -7.15 4.12 15.09
C ILE A 139 -8.60 4.20 15.58
N LYS A 140 -9.16 5.40 15.72
CA LYS A 140 -10.54 5.57 16.16
C LYS A 140 -11.55 4.93 15.23
N TYR A 141 -11.25 4.88 13.93
CA TYR A 141 -12.07 4.24 12.92
C TYR A 141 -11.77 2.75 12.68
N GLY A 142 -10.95 2.12 13.57
CA GLY A 142 -10.84 0.67 13.66
C GLY A 142 -9.54 0.05 13.17
N ALA A 143 -8.45 0.84 13.01
CA ALA A 143 -7.14 0.28 12.74
C ALA A 143 -6.55 -0.42 13.98
N ASP A 144 -6.04 -1.64 13.79
CA ASP A 144 -5.28 -2.38 14.82
C ASP A 144 -3.82 -1.89 14.87
N ALA A 145 -3.30 -1.45 13.73
CA ALA A 145 -1.96 -0.91 13.60
C ALA A 145 -1.90 0.24 12.59
N VAL A 146 -0.89 1.10 12.75
CA VAL A 146 -0.62 2.20 11.81
C VAL A 146 0.83 2.16 11.35
N TYR A 147 1.08 2.47 10.07
CA TYR A 147 2.44 2.61 9.56
C TYR A 147 2.79 4.07 9.28
N LEU A 148 3.93 4.47 9.83
CA LEU A 148 4.47 5.82 9.84
C LEU A 148 5.67 5.92 8.90
N GLY A 149 6.00 7.11 8.43
CA GLY A 149 7.22 7.33 7.65
C GLY A 149 7.86 8.65 7.98
N VAL A 150 9.14 8.62 8.34
CA VAL A 150 9.97 9.83 8.48
C VAL A 150 10.42 10.28 7.10
N VAL A 151 10.50 11.58 6.90
CA VAL A 151 10.72 12.20 5.57
C VAL A 151 11.95 11.64 4.85
N ASP A 152 13.07 11.44 5.57
CA ASP A 152 14.36 11.10 4.95
C ASP A 152 14.53 9.61 4.62
N PHE A 153 13.75 8.71 5.25
CA PHE A 153 13.96 7.25 5.16
C PHE A 153 12.77 6.48 4.60
N SER A 154 11.76 7.17 4.10
CA SER A 154 10.53 6.54 3.66
C SER A 154 10.17 6.85 2.21
N LEU A 155 9.71 5.82 1.48
CA LEU A 155 9.32 5.88 0.06
C LEU A 155 8.07 6.70 -0.22
N ARG A 156 7.72 7.68 0.56
CA ARG A 156 6.71 8.68 0.23
C ARG A 156 7.01 9.96 0.98
N ALA A 157 7.86 10.80 0.39
CA ALA A 157 8.01 12.17 0.83
C ALA A 157 6.67 12.89 0.70
N MET A 158 6.16 13.40 1.79
CA MET A 158 4.87 14.08 1.82
C MET A 158 4.99 15.49 1.22
N ARG A 159 3.92 15.93 0.55
CA ARG A 159 3.74 17.33 0.20
C ARG A 159 3.47 18.11 1.49
N LYS A 160 3.82 19.42 1.50
CA LYS A 160 3.68 20.36 2.61
C LYS A 160 2.52 20.07 3.58
N GLY A 161 2.81 20.03 4.88
CA GLY A 161 1.86 19.78 5.97
C GLY A 161 2.60 19.36 7.24
N GLU A 162 1.88 19.11 8.29
CA GLU A 162 2.43 18.55 9.53
C GLU A 162 2.87 17.10 9.27
N LEU A 163 4.17 16.91 9.11
CA LEU A 163 4.76 15.61 8.80
C LEU A 163 5.20 14.90 10.08
N ILE A 164 5.31 13.58 10.01
CA ILE A 164 6.06 12.83 11.00
C ILE A 164 7.55 13.03 10.70
N THR A 165 8.25 13.64 11.64
CA THR A 165 9.68 13.89 11.63
C THR A 165 10.35 13.11 12.76
N LEU A 166 11.67 13.04 12.78
CA LEU A 166 12.39 12.43 13.90
C LEU A 166 12.08 13.09 15.25
N ASP A 167 11.70 14.38 15.26
CA ASP A 167 11.45 15.10 16.50
C ASP A 167 10.06 14.82 17.10
N ASN A 168 9.07 14.48 16.27
CA ASN A 168 7.71 14.11 16.72
C ASN A 168 7.40 12.62 16.59
N LEU A 169 8.34 11.78 16.13
CA LEU A 169 8.16 10.34 15.95
C LEU A 169 7.77 9.65 17.25
N LYS A 170 8.50 9.95 18.34
CA LYS A 170 8.19 9.39 19.66
C LYS A 170 6.77 9.73 20.10
N LEU A 171 6.35 10.99 19.95
CA LEU A 171 4.99 11.41 20.26
C LEU A 171 3.96 10.62 19.43
N ALA A 172 4.20 10.39 18.14
CA ALA A 172 3.29 9.64 17.30
C ALA A 172 3.16 8.17 17.74
N VAL A 173 4.29 7.52 18.06
CA VAL A 173 4.31 6.13 18.57
C VAL A 173 3.61 6.03 19.93
N ASP A 174 3.90 6.96 20.86
CA ASP A 174 3.27 6.97 22.19
C ASP A 174 1.75 7.18 22.09
N ILE A 175 1.27 8.04 21.19
CA ILE A 175 -0.17 8.24 20.94
C ILE A 175 -0.81 6.95 20.40
N ALA A 176 -0.19 6.28 19.41
CA ALA A 176 -0.73 5.03 18.88
C ALA A 176 -0.89 3.99 19.99
N ARG A 177 0.13 3.81 20.81
CA ARG A 177 0.12 2.87 21.93
C ARG A 177 -0.91 3.23 23.01
N GLN A 178 -1.05 4.53 23.36
CA GLN A 178 -2.08 5.01 24.30
C GLN A 178 -3.50 4.76 23.79
N MET A 179 -3.68 4.77 22.46
CA MET A 179 -4.97 4.47 21.82
C MET A 179 -5.18 2.98 21.55
N GLY A 180 -4.25 2.10 21.97
CA GLY A 180 -4.37 0.64 21.88
C GLY A 180 -3.95 0.04 20.53
N ALA A 181 -3.24 0.80 19.67
CA ALA A 181 -2.77 0.32 18.37
C ALA A 181 -1.25 0.20 18.32
N LYS A 182 -0.75 -0.69 17.44
CA LYS A 182 0.68 -0.81 17.12
C LYS A 182 1.13 0.29 16.14
N ALA A 183 2.40 0.67 16.22
CA ALA A 183 3.01 1.66 15.33
C ALA A 183 4.24 1.09 14.63
N TYR A 184 4.20 0.98 13.30
CA TYR A 184 5.28 0.45 12.47
C TYR A 184 5.99 1.58 11.72
N LEU A 185 7.31 1.69 11.89
CA LEU A 185 8.11 2.72 11.25
C LEU A 185 8.66 2.24 9.91
N THR A 186 8.40 2.98 8.83
CA THR A 186 8.96 2.65 7.51
C THR A 186 10.36 3.25 7.33
N LEU A 187 11.34 2.37 7.10
CA LEU A 187 12.73 2.66 6.70
C LEU A 187 13.00 1.95 5.36
N ASN A 188 12.16 2.20 4.36
CA ASN A 188 12.05 1.36 3.17
C ASN A 188 12.53 2.03 1.87
N ILE A 189 13.43 2.98 1.95
CA ILE A 189 14.17 3.51 0.79
C ILE A 189 15.21 2.49 0.29
N PHE A 190 15.66 2.64 -0.95
CA PHE A 190 16.89 2.00 -1.45
C PHE A 190 18.07 2.89 -1.08
N ALA A 191 18.79 2.52 -0.03
CA ALA A 191 19.80 3.37 0.59
C ALA A 191 21.09 3.43 -0.21
N PHE A 192 21.58 4.64 -0.46
CA PHE A 192 22.96 4.89 -0.88
C PHE A 192 23.88 5.06 0.35
N ASN A 193 25.18 5.05 0.15
CA ASN A 193 26.16 5.17 1.25
C ASN A 193 25.95 6.42 2.12
N ASN A 194 25.46 7.52 1.55
CA ASN A 194 25.17 8.73 2.33
C ASN A 194 23.91 8.56 3.18
N ASP A 195 22.90 7.84 2.69
CA ASP A 195 21.67 7.56 3.44
C ASP A 195 21.99 6.63 4.63
N ILE A 196 22.92 5.67 4.44
CA ILE A 196 23.40 4.81 5.52
C ILE A 196 24.05 5.63 6.64
N LYS A 197 24.94 6.58 6.30
CA LYS A 197 25.58 7.45 7.30
C LYS A 197 24.57 8.33 8.04
N LEU A 198 23.59 8.86 7.30
CA LEU A 198 22.51 9.66 7.87
C LEU A 198 21.66 8.79 8.82
N LEU A 199 21.28 7.58 8.40
CA LEU A 199 20.50 6.66 9.23
C LEU A 199 21.23 6.33 10.53
N GLU A 200 22.53 5.95 10.47
CA GLU A 200 23.32 5.67 11.67
C GLU A 200 23.33 6.85 12.66
N SER A 201 23.41 8.09 12.16
CA SER A 201 23.36 9.28 13.01
C SER A 201 21.99 9.55 13.66
N CYS A 202 20.92 8.92 13.15
CA CYS A 202 19.55 9.10 13.64
C CYS A 202 19.05 7.90 14.48
N MET A 203 19.80 6.80 14.51
CA MET A 203 19.34 5.55 15.13
C MET A 203 19.00 5.67 16.61
N ASP A 204 19.69 6.52 17.37
CA ASP A 204 19.36 6.73 18.78
C ASP A 204 17.96 7.36 18.94
N LYS A 205 17.60 8.35 18.12
CA LYS A 205 16.26 8.95 18.14
C LYS A 205 15.16 7.93 17.70
N ILE A 206 15.48 7.10 16.71
CA ILE A 206 14.56 6.04 16.26
C ILE A 206 14.36 5.01 17.37
N LYS A 207 15.42 4.57 18.00
CA LYS A 207 15.39 3.65 19.15
C LYS A 207 14.58 4.23 20.32
N ASP A 208 14.79 5.50 20.66
CA ASP A 208 14.06 6.18 21.75
C ASP A 208 12.57 6.34 21.46
N SER A 209 12.16 6.34 20.18
CA SER A 209 10.75 6.34 19.81
C SER A 209 10.08 4.98 20.02
N ASN A 210 10.85 3.89 20.09
CA ASN A 210 10.43 2.53 20.40
C ASN A 210 9.21 2.05 19.56
N PRO A 211 9.29 2.05 18.21
CA PRO A 211 8.21 1.52 17.37
C PRO A 211 8.06 0.00 17.58
N ASP A 212 6.86 -0.54 17.36
CA ASP A 212 6.59 -1.97 17.54
C ASP A 212 7.28 -2.80 16.45
N ALA A 213 7.44 -2.26 15.23
CA ALA A 213 8.22 -2.89 14.16
C ALA A 213 8.85 -1.85 13.22
N LEU A 214 9.87 -2.30 12.47
CA LEU A 214 10.52 -1.56 11.39
C LEU A 214 10.17 -2.20 10.03
N ILE A 215 9.64 -1.42 9.09
CA ILE A 215 9.35 -1.87 7.72
C ILE A 215 10.54 -1.52 6.82
N ILE A 216 11.29 -2.53 6.37
CA ILE A 216 12.60 -2.38 5.72
C ILE A 216 12.62 -3.11 4.36
N SER A 217 13.28 -2.51 3.35
CA SER A 217 13.51 -3.13 2.03
C SER A 217 14.97 -3.46 1.77
N ASP A 218 15.88 -2.71 2.37
CA ASP A 218 17.30 -2.73 2.10
C ASP A 218 18.04 -3.55 3.16
N VAL A 219 18.88 -4.50 2.73
CA VAL A 219 19.61 -5.39 3.65
C VAL A 219 20.66 -4.64 4.49
N GLY A 220 21.21 -3.53 3.99
CA GLY A 220 22.13 -2.67 4.74
C GLY A 220 21.41 -1.96 5.88
N ILE A 221 20.21 -1.42 5.61
CA ILE A 221 19.34 -0.83 6.64
C ILE A 221 18.96 -1.89 7.68
N MET A 222 18.62 -3.11 7.24
CA MET A 222 18.28 -4.21 8.16
C MET A 222 19.41 -4.52 9.13
N ARG A 223 20.65 -4.62 8.65
CA ARG A 223 21.82 -4.87 9.52
C ARG A 223 22.03 -3.76 10.54
N ILE A 224 21.81 -2.50 10.16
CA ILE A 224 21.89 -1.37 11.09
C ILE A 224 20.77 -1.48 12.13
N ALA A 225 19.55 -1.74 11.70
CA ALA A 225 18.41 -1.91 12.59
C ALA A 225 18.67 -3.02 13.62
N GLN A 226 19.11 -4.19 13.19
CA GLN A 226 19.47 -5.31 14.09
C GLN A 226 20.59 -4.96 15.07
N LYS A 227 21.57 -4.15 14.66
CA LYS A 227 22.66 -3.70 15.53
C LYS A 227 22.17 -2.76 16.64
N TYR A 228 21.30 -1.80 16.32
CA TYR A 228 20.84 -0.76 17.25
C TYR A 228 19.57 -1.16 18.02
N MET A 229 18.71 -1.97 17.41
CA MET A 229 17.38 -2.34 17.91
C MET A 229 17.13 -3.87 17.77
N PRO A 230 17.96 -4.73 18.41
CA PRO A 230 17.94 -6.19 18.18
C PRO A 230 16.63 -6.88 18.58
N ASN A 231 15.81 -6.24 19.41
CA ASN A 231 14.55 -6.80 19.91
C ASN A 231 13.30 -6.22 19.19
N THR A 232 13.48 -5.33 18.22
CA THR A 232 12.38 -4.75 17.46
C THR A 232 12.07 -5.62 16.25
N GLU A 233 10.81 -5.93 16.04
CA GLU A 233 10.36 -6.74 14.90
C GLU A 233 10.73 -6.10 13.56
N ILE A 234 11.07 -6.93 12.58
CA ILE A 234 11.40 -6.50 11.22
C ILE A 234 10.36 -7.05 10.26
N HIS A 235 9.63 -6.15 9.61
CA HIS A 235 8.71 -6.45 8.54
C HIS A 235 9.37 -6.13 7.20
N VAL A 236 9.53 -7.12 6.33
CA VAL A 236 10.14 -6.89 5.01
C VAL A 236 9.15 -6.21 4.10
N SER A 237 9.51 -5.02 3.61
CA SER A 237 8.63 -4.21 2.76
C SER A 237 8.34 -4.89 1.41
N THR A 238 7.16 -4.63 0.85
CA THR A 238 6.79 -5.01 -0.53
C THR A 238 7.83 -4.56 -1.58
N GLN A 239 8.63 -3.54 -1.27
CA GLN A 239 9.73 -3.07 -2.13
C GLN A 239 10.88 -4.07 -2.24
N ALA A 240 10.99 -5.04 -1.33
CA ALA A 240 11.90 -6.17 -1.46
C ALA A 240 11.47 -7.18 -2.53
N ASN A 241 10.24 -7.05 -3.05
CA ASN A 241 9.75 -7.81 -4.19
C ASN A 241 9.63 -9.31 -3.93
N ILE A 242 9.02 -9.67 -2.80
CA ILE A 242 8.86 -11.07 -2.36
C ILE A 242 7.72 -11.71 -3.16
N LEU A 243 8.05 -12.76 -3.94
CA LEU A 243 7.16 -13.43 -4.88
C LEU A 243 7.03 -14.94 -4.68
N ASN A 244 7.82 -15.54 -3.80
CA ASN A 244 7.83 -16.98 -3.61
C ASN A 244 8.29 -17.36 -2.19
N TYR A 245 8.02 -18.61 -1.81
CA TYR A 245 8.29 -19.12 -0.47
C TYR A 245 9.81 -19.17 -0.14
N GLU A 246 10.70 -19.37 -1.11
CA GLU A 246 12.15 -19.35 -0.84
C GLU A 246 12.64 -17.93 -0.51
N ALA A 247 12.08 -16.90 -1.16
CA ALA A 247 12.38 -15.52 -0.78
C ALA A 247 11.86 -15.19 0.63
N VAL A 248 10.67 -15.71 1.00
CA VAL A 248 10.13 -15.56 2.37
C VAL A 248 11.04 -16.25 3.38
N ARG A 249 11.46 -17.48 3.12
CA ARG A 249 12.37 -18.26 3.97
C ARG A 249 13.71 -17.55 4.17
N PHE A 250 14.30 -17.04 3.09
CA PHE A 250 15.53 -16.24 3.16
C PHE A 250 15.39 -15.06 4.14
N TRP A 251 14.31 -14.31 4.06
CA TRP A 251 14.09 -13.17 4.95
C TRP A 251 13.83 -13.62 6.40
N GLN A 252 13.14 -14.75 6.59
CA GLN A 252 12.97 -15.36 7.92
C GLN A 252 14.31 -15.75 8.54
N ASP A 253 15.17 -16.39 7.78
CA ASP A 253 16.54 -16.77 8.20
C ASP A 253 17.39 -15.54 8.55
N MET A 254 17.13 -14.42 7.89
CA MET A 254 17.76 -13.13 8.21
C MET A 254 17.16 -12.44 9.45
N GLY A 255 16.14 -13.02 10.08
CA GLY A 255 15.52 -12.53 11.31
C GLY A 255 14.32 -11.60 11.10
N ALA A 256 13.68 -11.61 9.92
CA ALA A 256 12.41 -10.95 9.73
C ALA A 256 11.25 -11.78 10.33
N THR A 257 10.25 -11.10 10.86
CA THR A 257 9.06 -11.72 11.48
C THR A 257 7.83 -11.65 10.58
N ARG A 258 7.82 -10.70 9.60
CA ARG A 258 6.71 -10.53 8.65
C ARG A 258 7.21 -10.21 7.25
N ALA A 259 6.57 -10.80 6.24
CA ALA A 259 6.79 -10.51 4.83
C ALA A 259 5.60 -9.75 4.23
N ILE A 260 5.85 -8.52 3.75
CA ILE A 260 4.86 -7.76 2.97
C ILE A 260 5.02 -8.16 1.52
N LEU A 261 4.10 -8.97 1.03
CA LEU A 261 4.17 -9.59 -0.28
C LEU A 261 4.10 -8.56 -1.43
N ALA A 262 4.64 -8.93 -2.57
CA ALA A 262 4.46 -8.19 -3.80
C ALA A 262 2.98 -8.19 -4.23
N ARG A 263 2.51 -7.09 -4.86
CA ARG A 263 1.11 -6.95 -5.30
C ARG A 263 0.81 -7.73 -6.57
N GLU A 264 1.83 -8.27 -7.19
CA GLU A 264 1.79 -9.06 -8.42
C GLU A 264 1.52 -10.56 -8.18
N LEU A 265 1.38 -10.99 -6.91
CA LEU A 265 1.08 -12.36 -6.54
C LEU A 265 -0.41 -12.67 -6.63
N PRO A 266 -0.81 -13.76 -7.31
CA PRO A 266 -2.15 -14.30 -7.20
C PRO A 266 -2.36 -14.99 -5.84
N ILE A 267 -3.62 -15.04 -5.38
CA ILE A 267 -3.98 -15.56 -4.06
C ILE A 267 -3.58 -17.03 -3.86
N LYS A 268 -3.59 -17.84 -4.93
CA LYS A 268 -3.15 -19.24 -4.91
C LYS A 268 -1.68 -19.38 -4.49
N ASP A 269 -0.82 -18.46 -4.96
CA ASP A 269 0.61 -18.48 -4.65
C ASP A 269 0.85 -18.01 -3.20
N VAL A 270 0.00 -17.11 -2.70
CA VAL A 270 0.01 -16.71 -1.27
C VAL A 270 -0.26 -17.92 -0.37
N ALA A 271 -1.29 -18.71 -0.69
CA ALA A 271 -1.61 -19.92 0.06
C ALA A 271 -0.46 -20.95 0.03
N GLU A 272 0.20 -21.12 -1.12
CA GLU A 272 1.38 -21.96 -1.23
C GLU A 272 2.53 -21.45 -0.35
N ILE A 273 2.82 -20.14 -0.39
CA ILE A 273 3.84 -19.52 0.47
C ILE A 273 3.55 -19.81 1.94
N LYS A 274 2.32 -19.56 2.40
CA LYS A 274 1.96 -19.80 3.80
C LYS A 274 2.10 -21.28 4.19
N SER A 275 1.74 -22.20 3.30
CA SER A 275 1.89 -23.65 3.55
C SER A 275 3.34 -24.09 3.69
N LYS A 276 4.29 -23.43 3.00
CA LYS A 276 5.74 -23.74 3.00
C LYS A 276 6.51 -23.04 4.11
N VAL A 277 6.01 -21.88 4.58
CA VAL A 277 6.66 -21.08 5.65
C VAL A 277 5.57 -20.62 6.64
N PRO A 278 4.97 -21.56 7.40
CA PRO A 278 3.79 -21.30 8.25
C PRO A 278 4.07 -20.31 9.39
N ASP A 279 5.30 -20.26 9.90
CA ASP A 279 5.69 -19.44 11.04
C ASP A 279 5.97 -17.97 10.66
N MET A 280 6.03 -17.66 9.35
CA MET A 280 6.20 -16.28 8.89
C MET A 280 4.85 -15.59 8.77
N GLU A 281 4.70 -14.42 9.38
CA GLU A 281 3.54 -13.59 9.14
C GLU A 281 3.54 -13.03 7.71
N LEU A 282 2.39 -13.11 7.04
CA LEU A 282 2.20 -12.58 5.71
C LEU A 282 1.29 -11.34 5.75
N GLU A 283 1.76 -10.26 5.14
CA GLU A 283 1.01 -9.02 4.99
C GLU A 283 0.75 -8.74 3.50
N SER A 284 -0.46 -8.31 3.16
CA SER A 284 -0.82 -7.98 1.80
C SER A 284 -1.57 -6.67 1.70
N PHE A 285 -1.35 -5.93 0.60
CA PHE A 285 -2.17 -4.76 0.30
C PHE A 285 -3.56 -5.19 -0.15
N ILE A 286 -4.59 -4.57 0.44
CA ILE A 286 -6.01 -4.82 0.13
C ILE A 286 -6.70 -3.64 -0.51
N HIS A 287 -6.12 -2.42 -0.42
CA HIS A 287 -6.78 -1.20 -0.90
C HIS A 287 -5.79 -0.11 -1.28
N GLY A 288 -6.21 0.72 -2.25
CA GLY A 288 -5.56 1.98 -2.59
C GLY A 288 -4.72 1.95 -3.86
N ALA A 289 -3.92 3.01 -4.04
CA ALA A 289 -3.23 3.28 -5.29
C ALA A 289 -2.22 2.19 -5.66
N GLN A 290 -2.33 1.65 -6.87
CA GLN A 290 -1.34 0.76 -7.45
C GLN A 290 -0.26 1.53 -8.23
N CYS A 291 0.90 0.91 -8.41
CA CYS A 291 1.97 1.39 -9.27
C CYS A 291 1.95 0.62 -10.59
N VAL A 292 2.23 1.31 -11.72
CA VAL A 292 2.42 0.65 -13.02
C VAL A 292 3.68 -0.22 -13.06
N SER A 293 4.65 0.10 -12.21
CA SER A 293 5.91 -0.64 -12.13
C SER A 293 5.84 -1.75 -11.11
N PHE A 294 6.55 -2.82 -11.40
CA PHE A 294 6.62 -4.02 -10.58
C PHE A 294 7.10 -3.66 -9.15
N SER A 295 6.26 -3.89 -8.15
CA SER A 295 6.50 -3.53 -6.75
C SER A 295 7.03 -2.11 -6.53
N GLY A 296 6.65 -1.16 -7.39
CA GLY A 296 7.01 0.25 -7.28
C GLY A 296 8.45 0.61 -7.69
N ARG A 297 9.22 -0.30 -8.26
CA ARG A 297 10.58 -0.04 -8.76
C ARG A 297 10.51 0.62 -10.14
N CYS A 298 10.77 1.94 -10.20
CA CYS A 298 10.59 2.74 -11.40
C CYS A 298 11.62 3.85 -11.49
N LEU A 299 12.17 4.05 -12.71
CA LEU A 299 13.05 5.17 -13.02
C LEU A 299 12.34 6.27 -13.82
N LEU A 300 11.07 6.08 -14.19
CA LEU A 300 10.36 7.03 -15.06
C LEU A 300 10.28 8.44 -14.45
N SER A 301 10.07 8.55 -13.15
CA SER A 301 10.05 9.84 -12.46
C SER A 301 11.41 10.54 -12.49
N ASP A 302 12.48 9.77 -12.28
CA ASP A 302 13.86 10.26 -12.34
C ASP A 302 14.18 10.78 -13.74
N TYR A 303 13.88 9.96 -14.76
CA TYR A 303 14.08 10.31 -16.17
C TYR A 303 13.26 11.55 -16.61
N MET A 304 11.98 11.63 -16.22
CA MET A 304 11.07 12.71 -16.64
C MET A 304 11.27 14.02 -15.85
N THR A 305 12.14 14.05 -14.86
CA THR A 305 12.42 15.22 -14.02
C THR A 305 13.93 15.50 -13.88
N ASP A 306 14.73 15.02 -14.83
CA ASP A 306 16.19 15.22 -14.88
C ASP A 306 16.90 14.91 -13.54
N GLY A 307 16.46 13.85 -12.85
CA GLY A 307 17.04 13.42 -11.58
C GLY A 307 16.53 14.16 -10.34
N GLU A 308 15.66 15.16 -10.46
CA GLU A 308 15.17 15.94 -9.32
C GLU A 308 14.20 15.16 -8.44
N ARG A 309 13.40 14.26 -9.03
CA ARG A 309 12.33 13.54 -8.33
C ARG A 309 12.43 12.03 -8.49
N LYS A 310 13.19 11.41 -7.59
CA LYS A 310 13.50 9.98 -7.61
C LYS A 310 12.40 9.14 -6.95
N ALA A 311 11.77 8.25 -7.73
CA ALA A 311 10.75 7.33 -7.22
C ALA A 311 11.31 6.43 -6.12
N ASN A 312 12.54 5.94 -6.32
CA ASN A 312 13.22 5.01 -5.40
C ASN A 312 13.72 5.68 -4.09
N SER A 313 13.62 7.00 -3.99
CA SER A 313 13.85 7.78 -2.76
C SER A 313 12.56 8.39 -2.21
N GLY A 314 11.39 7.90 -2.63
CA GLY A 314 10.09 8.35 -2.13
C GLY A 314 9.54 9.63 -2.75
N ASN A 315 10.23 10.26 -3.69
CA ASN A 315 9.83 11.53 -4.30
C ASN A 315 9.28 11.36 -5.74
N CYS A 316 8.41 10.36 -5.97
CA CYS A 316 7.83 10.11 -7.27
C CYS A 316 6.90 11.25 -7.73
N SER A 317 7.15 11.81 -8.93
CA SER A 317 6.29 12.81 -9.58
C SER A 317 5.03 12.21 -10.22
N GLN A 318 4.93 10.86 -10.25
CA GLN A 318 3.84 10.10 -10.86
C GLN A 318 3.69 10.36 -12.37
N PRO A 319 4.76 10.31 -13.18
CA PRO A 319 4.66 10.64 -14.60
C PRO A 319 3.80 9.64 -15.37
N CYS A 320 3.68 8.38 -14.90
CA CYS A 320 2.74 7.42 -15.49
C CYS A 320 1.26 7.89 -15.48
N ARG A 321 0.96 8.99 -14.78
CA ARG A 321 -0.38 9.59 -14.68
C ARG A 321 -0.47 10.96 -15.34
N TRP A 322 0.60 11.41 -16.01
CA TRP A 322 0.58 12.63 -16.80
C TRP A 322 -0.10 12.39 -18.14
N SER A 323 -0.57 13.45 -18.77
CA SER A 323 -1.10 13.42 -20.13
C SER A 323 0.05 13.37 -21.14
N TYR A 324 -0.01 12.43 -22.07
CA TYR A 324 0.98 12.25 -23.13
C TYR A 324 0.31 12.14 -24.50
N LYS A 325 1.09 12.41 -25.55
CA LYS A 325 0.79 12.00 -26.92
C LYS A 325 1.85 10.99 -27.33
N LEU A 326 1.47 9.73 -27.61
CA LEU A 326 2.38 8.72 -28.15
C LEU A 326 2.30 8.68 -29.67
N VAL A 327 3.46 8.70 -30.29
CA VAL A 327 3.65 8.44 -31.73
C VAL A 327 4.55 7.22 -31.86
N GLU A 328 4.05 6.12 -32.43
CA GLU A 328 4.84 4.93 -32.74
C GLU A 328 5.19 4.98 -34.24
N GLU A 329 6.47 5.26 -34.54
CA GLU A 329 6.93 5.43 -35.91
C GLU A 329 7.14 4.12 -36.67
N THR A 330 7.39 3.02 -35.95
CA THR A 330 7.76 1.73 -36.55
C THR A 330 6.58 0.84 -36.87
N ARG A 331 5.38 1.19 -36.40
CA ARG A 331 4.11 0.43 -36.58
C ARG A 331 3.02 1.32 -37.19
N PRO A 332 3.18 1.82 -38.42
CA PRO A 332 2.18 2.66 -39.05
C PRO A 332 0.86 1.90 -39.20
N GLY A 333 -0.24 2.44 -38.65
CA GLY A 333 -1.57 1.85 -38.71
C GLY A 333 -1.94 0.98 -37.48
N GLN A 334 -1.03 0.76 -36.52
CA GLN A 334 -1.42 0.26 -35.18
C GLN A 334 -1.54 1.45 -34.24
N TYR A 335 -2.78 1.80 -33.96
CA TYR A 335 -3.10 2.81 -32.96
C TYR A 335 -3.30 2.07 -31.64
N TYR A 336 -2.55 2.43 -30.62
CA TYR A 336 -2.94 2.13 -29.27
C TYR A 336 -4.12 3.06 -28.96
N GLU A 337 -5.25 2.50 -28.55
CA GLU A 337 -6.39 3.31 -28.15
C GLU A 337 -5.94 4.25 -27.04
N ILE A 338 -5.85 5.51 -27.40
CA ILE A 338 -5.55 6.59 -26.51
C ILE A 338 -6.84 7.39 -26.47
N GLU A 339 -7.62 7.26 -25.41
CA GLU A 339 -8.75 8.14 -25.23
C GLU A 339 -8.27 9.55 -24.92
N GLU A 340 -8.50 10.45 -25.83
CA GLU A 340 -8.31 11.89 -25.65
C GLU A 340 -9.54 12.49 -24.98
N ASN A 341 -9.33 13.02 -23.76
CA ASN A 341 -10.26 13.99 -23.24
C ASN A 341 -9.68 15.42 -23.47
N PRO A 342 -10.49 16.51 -23.37
CA PRO A 342 -10.02 17.88 -23.58
C PRO A 342 -8.84 18.33 -22.67
N ARG A 343 -8.37 17.47 -21.75
CA ARG A 343 -7.31 17.75 -20.79
C ARG A 343 -6.05 16.90 -20.98
N GLY A 344 -6.04 15.95 -21.95
CA GLY A 344 -4.88 15.11 -22.27
C GLY A 344 -5.12 13.60 -22.13
N THR A 345 -4.11 12.83 -22.45
CA THR A 345 -4.14 11.36 -22.56
C THR A 345 -3.42 10.68 -21.41
N HIS A 346 -4.06 9.67 -20.79
CA HIS A 346 -3.48 8.88 -19.70
C HIS A 346 -3.19 7.46 -20.18
N ILE A 347 -1.92 7.11 -20.38
CA ILE A 347 -1.53 5.84 -21.01
C ILE A 347 -1.27 4.72 -20.00
N LEU A 348 -0.83 5.05 -18.79
CA LEU A 348 -0.32 4.11 -17.80
C LEU A 348 -1.02 4.23 -16.44
N SER A 349 -2.16 4.90 -16.37
CA SER A 349 -2.88 5.09 -15.11
C SER A 349 -3.59 3.82 -14.70
N THR A 350 -3.09 3.17 -13.64
CA THR A 350 -3.72 2.00 -13.03
C THR A 350 -4.92 2.41 -12.17
N LYS A 351 -5.99 1.61 -12.18
CA LYS A 351 -7.07 1.70 -11.19
C LYS A 351 -6.53 1.45 -9.78
N ASP A 352 -7.31 1.84 -8.78
CA ASP A 352 -6.98 1.58 -7.38
C ASP A 352 -7.36 0.12 -7.00
N LEU A 353 -6.54 -0.51 -6.18
CA LEU A 353 -6.84 -1.85 -5.64
C LEU A 353 -8.02 -1.79 -4.69
N CYS A 354 -8.93 -2.76 -4.75
CA CYS A 354 -9.97 -2.98 -3.76
C CYS A 354 -10.31 -4.47 -3.67
N LEU A 355 -9.97 -5.09 -2.53
CA LEU A 355 -10.18 -6.50 -2.26
C LEU A 355 -11.21 -6.76 -1.17
N VAL A 356 -12.08 -5.77 -0.87
CA VAL A 356 -13.09 -5.91 0.20
C VAL A 356 -14.01 -7.11 0.00
N LYS A 357 -14.30 -7.50 -1.25
CA LYS A 357 -15.12 -8.67 -1.58
C LYS A 357 -14.38 -10.01 -1.48
N HIS A 358 -13.08 -9.99 -1.22
CA HIS A 358 -12.19 -11.15 -1.21
C HIS A 358 -11.45 -11.33 0.12
N LEU A 359 -11.92 -10.67 1.19
CA LEU A 359 -11.27 -10.74 2.50
C LEU A 359 -11.28 -12.16 3.07
N ARG A 360 -12.34 -12.92 2.81
CA ARG A 360 -12.44 -14.31 3.22
C ARG A 360 -11.35 -15.16 2.58
N GLU A 361 -11.27 -15.15 1.25
CA GLU A 361 -10.30 -15.94 0.48
C GLU A 361 -8.87 -15.56 0.85
N MET A 362 -8.61 -14.28 1.14
CA MET A 362 -7.30 -13.81 1.58
C MET A 362 -6.94 -14.32 2.99
N THR A 363 -7.91 -14.35 3.92
CA THR A 363 -7.72 -14.90 5.26
C THR A 363 -7.49 -16.41 5.18
N GLU A 364 -8.26 -17.13 4.37
CA GLU A 364 -8.10 -18.57 4.12
C GLU A 364 -6.74 -18.91 3.46
N ALA A 365 -6.21 -18.01 2.63
CA ALA A 365 -4.87 -18.13 2.05
C ALA A 365 -3.74 -17.88 3.07
N GLY A 366 -4.07 -17.42 4.30
CA GLY A 366 -3.12 -17.23 5.40
C GLY A 366 -2.48 -15.85 5.46
N ILE A 367 -3.18 -14.81 5.01
CA ILE A 367 -2.77 -13.43 5.24
C ILE A 367 -3.08 -13.05 6.70
N ASP A 368 -2.06 -12.64 7.43
CA ASP A 368 -2.14 -12.24 8.84
C ASP A 368 -2.41 -10.74 9.02
N SER A 369 -2.04 -9.89 8.04
CA SER A 369 -2.23 -8.44 8.10
C SER A 369 -2.70 -7.86 6.76
N PHE A 370 -3.77 -7.07 6.83
CA PHE A 370 -4.41 -6.37 5.71
C PHE A 370 -3.98 -4.91 5.67
N LYS A 371 -3.19 -4.55 4.67
CA LYS A 371 -2.61 -3.22 4.53
C LYS A 371 -3.36 -2.33 3.56
N VAL A 372 -3.66 -1.11 4.00
CA VAL A 372 -4.23 -0.05 3.15
C VAL A 372 -3.14 0.91 2.70
N GLU A 373 -3.08 1.22 1.40
CA GLU A 373 -2.23 2.27 0.84
C GLU A 373 -2.91 3.63 0.90
N GLY A 374 -2.21 4.67 1.36
CA GLY A 374 -2.83 6.00 1.40
C GLY A 374 -2.19 7.04 2.31
N ARG A 375 -0.90 7.03 2.65
CA ARG A 375 -0.24 8.03 3.53
C ARG A 375 -0.44 9.49 3.09
N THR A 376 -0.53 9.73 1.78
CA THR A 376 -0.73 11.07 1.21
C THR A 376 -2.21 11.43 1.01
N LYS A 377 -3.12 10.53 1.31
CA LYS A 377 -4.57 10.73 1.16
C LYS A 377 -5.14 11.65 2.25
N SER A 378 -6.37 12.14 2.05
CA SER A 378 -7.08 13.02 3.00
C SER A 378 -7.42 12.29 4.30
N LEU A 379 -7.74 13.06 5.34
CA LEU A 379 -8.27 12.57 6.61
C LEU A 379 -9.55 11.74 6.39
N TYR A 380 -10.48 12.26 5.59
CA TYR A 380 -11.72 11.58 5.23
C TYR A 380 -11.47 10.20 4.59
N TYR A 381 -10.50 10.11 3.65
CA TYR A 381 -10.15 8.82 3.05
C TYR A 381 -9.68 7.82 4.11
N VAL A 382 -8.77 8.24 4.99
CA VAL A 382 -8.22 7.35 6.03
C VAL A 382 -9.34 6.85 6.94
N SER A 383 -10.22 7.74 7.39
CA SER A 383 -11.34 7.41 8.28
C SER A 383 -12.37 6.49 7.63
N ALA A 384 -12.87 6.87 6.45
CA ALA A 384 -13.92 6.11 5.76
C ALA A 384 -13.43 4.73 5.30
N VAL A 385 -12.18 4.62 4.83
CA VAL A 385 -11.59 3.33 4.44
C VAL A 385 -11.34 2.46 5.65
N ALA A 386 -10.82 3.01 6.77
CA ALA A 386 -10.61 2.25 8.00
C ALA A 386 -11.93 1.66 8.52
N LYS A 387 -13.00 2.50 8.61
CA LYS A 387 -14.33 2.04 9.04
C LYS A 387 -14.88 0.94 8.16
N ALA A 388 -14.87 1.14 6.85
CA ALA A 388 -15.42 0.17 5.90
C ALA A 388 -14.70 -1.18 5.96
N TYR A 389 -13.35 -1.18 6.04
CA TYR A 389 -12.59 -2.43 6.17
C TYR A 389 -12.70 -3.05 7.54
N ARG A 390 -12.76 -2.28 8.63
CA ARG A 390 -12.97 -2.83 9.97
C ARG A 390 -14.30 -3.56 10.06
N GLU A 391 -15.38 -2.91 9.64
CA GLU A 391 -16.71 -3.51 9.60
C GLU A 391 -16.77 -4.74 8.68
N ALA A 392 -16.10 -4.70 7.51
CA ALA A 392 -16.04 -5.82 6.59
C ALA A 392 -15.27 -7.03 7.17
N ILE A 393 -14.10 -6.79 7.79
CA ILE A 393 -13.29 -7.85 8.43
C ILE A 393 -14.10 -8.49 9.57
N ASP A 394 -14.73 -7.68 10.42
CA ASP A 394 -15.54 -8.17 11.52
C ASP A 394 -16.73 -9.00 11.00
N SER A 395 -17.40 -8.50 9.98
CA SER A 395 -18.54 -9.20 9.34
C SER A 395 -18.15 -10.55 8.75
N VAL A 396 -17.02 -10.64 8.03
CA VAL A 396 -16.51 -11.92 7.48
C VAL A 396 -16.12 -12.89 8.59
N TYR A 397 -15.51 -12.38 9.66
CA TYR A 397 -15.11 -13.20 10.80
C TYR A 397 -16.32 -13.79 11.54
N ASP A 398 -17.35 -12.97 11.76
CA ASP A 398 -18.58 -13.39 12.44
C ASP A 398 -19.48 -14.26 11.55
N ASN A 399 -19.50 -13.99 10.22
CA ASN A 399 -20.28 -14.72 9.24
C ASN A 399 -19.52 -14.83 7.89
N PRO A 400 -18.89 -15.97 7.59
CA PRO A 400 -18.14 -16.17 6.33
C PRO A 400 -18.93 -15.96 5.04
N SER A 401 -20.27 -15.99 5.12
CA SER A 401 -21.18 -15.74 3.98
C SER A 401 -21.75 -14.32 3.96
N ALA A 402 -21.21 -13.40 4.77
CA ALA A 402 -21.69 -12.03 4.81
C ALA A 402 -21.58 -11.32 3.46
N ASP A 403 -22.61 -10.54 3.12
CA ASP A 403 -22.58 -9.72 1.90
C ASP A 403 -21.59 -8.57 2.05
N MET A 404 -20.60 -8.52 1.17
CA MET A 404 -19.57 -7.47 1.14
C MET A 404 -19.95 -6.25 0.31
N GLN A 405 -21.09 -6.29 -0.40
CA GLN A 405 -21.52 -5.18 -1.25
C GLN A 405 -21.71 -3.85 -0.49
N PRO A 406 -22.30 -3.81 0.73
CA PRO A 406 -22.45 -2.56 1.47
C PRO A 406 -21.13 -1.86 1.78
N TYR A 407 -20.07 -2.62 2.06
CA TYR A 407 -18.73 -2.08 2.31
C TYR A 407 -18.06 -1.60 1.03
N TYR A 408 -18.27 -2.31 -0.07
CA TYR A 408 -17.80 -1.87 -1.40
C TYR A 408 -18.46 -0.54 -1.81
N ASP A 409 -19.77 -0.41 -1.59
CA ASP A 409 -20.52 0.84 -1.88
C ASP A 409 -20.02 1.99 -1.01
N GLU A 410 -19.65 1.73 0.23
CA GLU A 410 -19.04 2.72 1.11
C GLU A 410 -17.68 3.18 0.59
N LEU A 411 -16.84 2.27 0.09
CA LEU A 411 -15.55 2.58 -0.51
C LEU A 411 -15.68 3.37 -1.83
N LEU A 412 -16.77 3.23 -2.58
CA LEU A 412 -17.04 4.06 -3.76
C LEU A 412 -17.26 5.54 -3.42
N LYS A 413 -17.61 5.88 -2.18
CA LYS A 413 -17.81 7.25 -1.73
C LYS A 413 -16.51 8.03 -1.50
N VAL A 414 -15.35 7.34 -1.39
CA VAL A 414 -14.03 7.98 -1.26
C VAL A 414 -13.37 8.17 -2.63
N GLY A 415 -12.45 9.14 -2.72
CA GLY A 415 -11.76 9.43 -3.99
C GLY A 415 -10.91 8.26 -4.48
N ASN A 416 -11.26 7.70 -5.65
CA ASN A 416 -10.62 6.57 -6.30
C ASN A 416 -10.51 6.78 -7.82
N ARG A 417 -9.85 5.88 -8.54
CA ARG A 417 -9.69 5.87 -10.01
C ARG A 417 -10.41 4.70 -10.67
N GLY A 418 -11.53 4.27 -10.11
CA GLY A 418 -12.12 2.98 -10.36
C GLY A 418 -11.36 1.90 -9.59
N TYR A 419 -12.02 0.78 -9.30
CA TYR A 419 -11.45 -0.32 -8.55
C TYR A 419 -11.12 -1.52 -9.42
N THR A 420 -10.09 -2.25 -9.03
CA THR A 420 -9.64 -3.51 -9.62
C THR A 420 -9.15 -4.45 -8.52
N THR A 421 -9.19 -5.74 -8.79
CA THR A 421 -8.58 -6.77 -7.93
C THR A 421 -7.07 -6.94 -8.19
N GLY A 422 -6.52 -6.22 -9.18
CA GLY A 422 -5.12 -6.34 -9.56
C GLY A 422 -4.79 -7.76 -10.04
N PHE A 423 -3.68 -8.31 -9.56
CA PHE A 423 -3.23 -9.67 -9.92
C PHE A 423 -3.82 -10.79 -9.05
N TYR A 424 -4.57 -10.46 -7.98
CA TYR A 424 -4.95 -11.45 -6.96
C TYR A 424 -5.83 -12.60 -7.47
N LEU A 425 -6.70 -12.34 -8.45
CA LEU A 425 -7.64 -13.35 -8.94
C LEU A 425 -7.15 -14.14 -10.17
N GLY A 426 -5.96 -13.87 -10.69
CA GLY A 426 -5.51 -14.56 -11.89
C GLY A 426 -4.04 -14.28 -12.25
N GLU A 427 -3.61 -14.89 -13.36
CA GLU A 427 -2.31 -14.65 -13.94
C GLU A 427 -2.35 -13.39 -14.81
N GLY A 428 -1.55 -12.38 -14.44
CA GLY A 428 -1.45 -11.14 -15.15
C GLY A 428 -2.44 -10.05 -14.68
N TYR A 429 -2.17 -8.82 -15.10
CA TYR A 429 -3.00 -7.67 -14.75
C TYR A 429 -4.29 -7.67 -15.58
N PRO A 430 -5.46 -7.44 -14.97
CA PRO A 430 -6.73 -7.44 -15.70
C PRO A 430 -6.73 -6.40 -16.82
N LYS A 431 -7.32 -6.73 -17.98
CA LYS A 431 -7.44 -5.81 -19.12
C LYS A 431 -8.17 -4.51 -18.75
N ASP A 432 -9.13 -4.59 -17.84
CA ASP A 432 -9.88 -3.47 -17.29
C ASP A 432 -9.18 -2.78 -16.09
N GLY A 433 -7.98 -3.20 -15.74
CA GLY A 433 -7.20 -2.68 -14.60
C GLY A 433 -6.62 -1.29 -14.82
N TYR A 434 -6.68 -0.75 -16.04
CA TYR A 434 -6.24 0.60 -16.36
C TYR A 434 -7.42 1.57 -16.45
N SER A 435 -7.18 2.82 -16.06
CA SER A 435 -8.16 3.90 -16.15
C SER A 435 -7.71 4.88 -17.20
N TYR A 436 -8.41 4.92 -18.32
CA TYR A 436 -8.09 5.82 -19.44
C TYR A 436 -8.80 7.17 -19.32
N ASP A 437 -9.95 7.22 -18.64
CA ASP A 437 -10.86 8.36 -18.61
C ASP A 437 -10.71 9.29 -17.39
N ILE A 438 -9.96 8.95 -16.37
CA ILE A 438 -10.09 9.60 -15.07
C ILE A 438 -8.83 10.39 -14.70
N SER A 439 -8.73 11.59 -15.23
CA SER A 439 -7.75 12.60 -14.78
C SER A 439 -8.07 13.16 -13.37
N LYS A 440 -9.36 13.15 -12.99
CA LYS A 440 -9.82 13.44 -11.61
C LYS A 440 -10.39 12.15 -11.05
N GLY A 441 -9.91 11.72 -9.89
CA GLY A 441 -10.48 10.57 -9.21
C GLY A 441 -12.00 10.68 -9.10
N LEU A 442 -12.68 9.55 -9.23
CA LEU A 442 -14.08 9.43 -8.90
C LEU A 442 -14.22 9.61 -7.39
N ALA A 443 -15.11 10.47 -6.94
CA ALA A 443 -15.53 10.53 -5.56
C ALA A 443 -17.06 10.46 -5.56
N GLY A 444 -17.60 9.41 -4.97
CA GLY A 444 -19.05 9.25 -4.84
C GLY A 444 -19.66 10.28 -3.90
N ALA A 445 -18.90 10.82 -2.95
CA ALA A 445 -19.32 11.87 -2.04
C ALA A 445 -18.23 12.93 -1.86
N ASP A 446 -18.63 14.18 -1.59
CA ASP A 446 -17.72 15.24 -1.20
C ASP A 446 -17.55 15.24 0.31
N PHE A 447 -16.31 15.32 0.76
CA PHE A 447 -15.98 15.56 2.15
C PHE A 447 -16.27 17.03 2.50
N LEU A 448 -17.27 17.30 3.35
CA LEU A 448 -17.75 18.64 3.65
C LEU A 448 -16.99 19.32 4.78
N CYS A 449 -16.89 18.66 5.94
CA CYS A 449 -16.21 19.25 7.09
C CYS A 449 -15.77 18.21 8.13
N GLU A 450 -14.88 18.65 9.01
CA GLU A 450 -14.53 18.04 10.29
C GLU A 450 -15.31 18.73 11.40
N ILE A 451 -15.82 17.97 12.38
CA ILE A 451 -16.41 18.53 13.60
C ILE A 451 -15.31 18.60 14.65
N CYS A 452 -14.90 19.82 15.02
CA CYS A 452 -13.71 20.07 15.83
C CYS A 452 -14.02 20.39 17.29
N GLY A 453 -15.27 20.69 17.65
CA GLY A 453 -15.66 21.04 19.01
C GLY A 453 -17.15 21.29 19.15
N LYS A 454 -17.59 21.52 20.37
CA LYS A 454 -18.98 21.86 20.72
C LYS A 454 -18.99 23.00 21.74
N GLU A 455 -19.86 23.98 21.49
CA GLU A 455 -20.12 25.12 22.36
C GLU A 455 -21.65 25.24 22.51
N ASP A 456 -22.21 24.83 23.65
CA ASP A 456 -23.65 24.68 23.87
C ASP A 456 -24.32 23.78 22.79
N ASP A 457 -25.24 24.34 22.00
CA ASP A 457 -25.92 23.64 20.89
C ASP A 457 -25.20 23.83 19.53
N TRP A 458 -24.06 24.52 19.52
CA TRP A 458 -23.31 24.80 18.33
C TRP A 458 -22.11 23.86 18.20
N TYR A 459 -21.88 23.37 16.98
CA TYR A 459 -20.73 22.54 16.64
C TYR A 459 -19.73 23.38 15.84
N ARG A 460 -18.51 23.49 16.36
CA ARG A 460 -17.41 24.10 15.62
C ARG A 460 -16.94 23.13 14.55
N ILE A 461 -16.91 23.60 13.29
CA ILE A 461 -16.53 22.80 12.15
C ILE A 461 -15.43 23.47 11.34
N ARG A 462 -14.58 22.66 10.70
CA ARG A 462 -13.59 23.09 9.71
C ARG A 462 -14.01 22.64 8.34
N ILE A 463 -14.29 23.59 7.44
CA ILE A 463 -14.85 23.36 6.12
C ILE A 463 -13.79 22.85 5.15
N LYS A 464 -14.13 21.82 4.38
CA LYS A 464 -13.29 21.27 3.29
C LYS A 464 -13.93 21.50 1.91
N ASN A 465 -15.24 21.42 1.82
CA ASN A 465 -16.01 21.76 0.63
C ASN A 465 -17.24 22.56 1.03
N LYS A 466 -17.71 23.43 0.12
CA LYS A 466 -18.86 24.30 0.35
C LYS A 466 -20.15 23.50 0.54
N PHE A 467 -21.02 23.98 1.42
CA PHE A 467 -22.39 23.49 1.60
C PHE A 467 -23.30 24.62 2.10
N TYR A 468 -24.60 24.38 2.06
CA TYR A 468 -25.62 25.40 2.36
C TYR A 468 -26.37 25.05 3.63
N LYS A 469 -26.96 26.09 4.26
CA LYS A 469 -28.00 25.96 5.26
C LYS A 469 -29.17 25.18 4.68
N ASN A 470 -29.83 24.36 5.49
CA ASN A 470 -30.90 23.43 5.13
C ASN A 470 -30.47 22.31 4.16
N GLN A 471 -29.18 22.09 3.95
CA GLN A 471 -28.68 20.96 3.18
C GLN A 471 -28.67 19.69 4.06
N ASP A 472 -29.18 18.60 3.47
CA ASP A 472 -29.03 17.26 4.05
C ASP A 472 -27.58 16.77 3.81
N ILE A 473 -26.99 16.24 4.88
CA ILE A 473 -25.62 15.74 4.89
C ILE A 473 -25.56 14.39 5.62
N GLU A 474 -24.54 13.60 5.36
CA GLU A 474 -24.27 12.37 6.10
C GLU A 474 -23.13 12.59 7.09
N ILE A 475 -23.40 12.39 8.38
CA ILE A 475 -22.39 12.39 9.43
C ILE A 475 -21.85 10.96 9.58
N ILE A 476 -20.52 10.87 9.72
CA ILE A 476 -19.78 9.63 9.97
C ILE A 476 -19.00 9.80 11.25
N THR A 477 -19.24 8.93 12.21
CA THR A 477 -18.45 8.81 13.45
C THR A 477 -17.76 7.45 13.50
N PRO A 478 -16.86 7.20 14.44
CA PRO A 478 -16.31 5.87 14.67
C PRO A 478 -17.38 4.78 14.84
N SER A 479 -18.47 5.07 15.58
CA SER A 479 -19.52 4.11 15.93
C SER A 479 -20.66 4.03 14.92
N GLU A 480 -21.05 5.15 14.27
CA GLU A 480 -22.27 5.22 13.48
C GLU A 480 -22.14 6.10 12.21
N LYS A 481 -23.13 6.01 11.33
CA LYS A 481 -23.33 6.93 10.21
C LYS A 481 -24.83 7.17 10.03
N TYR A 482 -25.21 8.42 9.80
CA TYR A 482 -26.61 8.80 9.65
C TYR A 482 -26.77 10.12 8.90
N ILE A 483 -27.96 10.34 8.36
CA ILE A 483 -28.32 11.57 7.65
C ILE A 483 -28.90 12.59 8.63
N THR A 484 -28.46 13.83 8.51
CA THR A 484 -29.00 14.99 9.24
C THR A 484 -29.03 16.20 8.34
N GLN A 485 -29.67 17.29 8.80
CA GLN A 485 -29.72 18.55 8.09
C GLN A 485 -29.04 19.66 8.88
N VAL A 486 -28.29 20.52 8.19
CA VAL A 486 -27.69 21.73 8.77
C VAL A 486 -28.76 22.81 8.88
N THR A 487 -29.15 23.20 10.08
CA THR A 487 -30.26 24.14 10.31
C THR A 487 -29.82 25.60 10.39
N GLU A 488 -28.66 25.84 10.97
CA GLU A 488 -28.11 27.18 11.17
C GLU A 488 -26.60 27.16 10.92
N ILE A 489 -26.08 28.24 10.33
CA ILE A 489 -24.64 28.45 10.12
C ILE A 489 -24.30 29.87 10.58
N LYS A 490 -23.23 30.03 11.36
CA LYS A 490 -22.70 31.36 11.73
C LYS A 490 -21.18 31.39 11.71
N THR A 491 -20.64 32.57 11.50
CA THR A 491 -19.20 32.83 11.66
C THR A 491 -18.79 32.71 13.15
N LEU A 492 -17.50 32.58 13.43
CA LEU A 492 -16.98 32.63 14.81
C LEU A 492 -17.24 33.98 15.50
N LYS A 493 -17.63 35.04 14.75
CA LYS A 493 -18.03 36.34 15.27
C LYS A 493 -19.53 36.43 15.60
N GLY A 494 -20.30 35.34 15.29
CA GLY A 494 -21.73 35.26 15.56
C GLY A 494 -22.64 35.75 14.41
N GLU A 495 -22.09 36.10 13.24
CA GLU A 495 -22.86 36.52 12.08
C GLU A 495 -23.50 35.30 11.40
N GLU A 496 -24.82 35.32 11.20
CA GLU A 496 -25.52 34.26 10.47
C GLU A 496 -25.21 34.34 8.97
N ILE A 497 -25.01 33.14 8.35
CA ILE A 497 -24.71 33.00 6.93
C ILE A 497 -25.49 31.80 6.35
N GLU A 498 -25.75 31.85 5.04
CA GLU A 498 -26.46 30.79 4.32
C GLU A 498 -25.53 29.79 3.62
N LEU A 499 -24.25 30.15 3.47
CA LEU A 499 -23.24 29.38 2.73
C LEU A 499 -21.95 29.23 3.53
N ALA A 500 -21.55 28.01 3.76
CA ALA A 500 -20.22 27.66 4.29
C ALA A 500 -19.20 27.55 3.14
N ASN A 501 -18.14 28.35 3.16
CA ASN A 501 -17.10 28.33 2.15
C ASN A 501 -15.92 27.45 2.56
N THR A 502 -15.21 26.95 1.57
CA THR A 502 -14.00 26.11 1.78
C THR A 502 -12.94 26.84 2.60
N ASN A 503 -12.37 26.13 3.56
CA ASN A 503 -11.32 26.58 4.50
C ASN A 503 -11.77 27.57 5.59
N ASP A 504 -13.07 27.81 5.75
CA ASP A 504 -13.58 28.55 6.90
C ASP A 504 -13.68 27.65 8.14
N ASP A 505 -13.52 28.26 9.32
CA ASP A 505 -13.93 27.68 10.60
C ASP A 505 -15.24 28.36 11.01
N LEU A 506 -16.31 27.58 11.17
CA LEU A 506 -17.67 28.05 11.41
C LEU A 506 -18.33 27.31 12.57
N LEU A 507 -19.49 27.82 13.00
CA LEU A 507 -20.37 27.17 13.95
C LEU A 507 -21.67 26.78 13.24
N VAL A 508 -22.11 25.53 13.48
CA VAL A 508 -23.34 24.99 12.86
C VAL A 508 -24.23 24.32 13.89
N LYS A 509 -25.53 24.25 13.59
CA LYS A 509 -26.49 23.37 14.26
C LYS A 509 -27.02 22.32 13.30
N PHE A 510 -27.36 21.17 13.85
CA PHE A 510 -27.95 20.04 13.12
C PHE A 510 -29.31 19.68 13.71
N ILE A 511 -30.23 19.15 12.88
CA ILE A 511 -31.51 18.57 13.38
C ILE A 511 -31.19 17.42 14.33
N HIS A 512 -30.32 16.51 13.89
CA HIS A 512 -29.83 15.38 14.69
C HIS A 512 -28.31 15.52 14.83
N PRO A 513 -27.84 16.14 15.93
CA PRO A 513 -26.40 16.34 16.14
C PRO A 513 -25.73 15.03 16.54
N PRO A 514 -24.40 14.89 16.27
CA PRO A 514 -23.64 13.74 16.71
C PRO A 514 -23.58 13.67 18.25
N VAL A 515 -23.86 12.47 18.79
CA VAL A 515 -23.68 12.19 20.21
C VAL A 515 -22.19 12.21 20.54
N GLU A 516 -21.40 11.51 19.73
CA GLU A 516 -19.95 11.55 19.76
C GLU A 516 -19.45 12.46 18.64
N TYR A 517 -19.14 13.73 18.96
CA TYR A 517 -18.65 14.68 17.95
C TYR A 517 -17.14 14.59 17.75
N GLU A 518 -16.41 14.06 18.72
CA GLU A 518 -14.98 13.84 18.55
C GLU A 518 -14.73 12.83 17.41
N TYR A 519 -13.87 13.23 16.48
CA TYR A 519 -13.58 12.48 15.24
C TYR A 519 -14.76 12.39 14.25
N ALA A 520 -15.87 13.10 14.46
CA ALA A 520 -16.98 13.10 13.52
C ALA A 520 -16.62 13.89 12.23
N LEU A 521 -17.06 13.36 11.10
CA LEU A 521 -16.86 13.92 9.77
C LEU A 521 -18.23 14.06 9.09
N ALA A 522 -18.36 15.03 8.16
CA ALA A 522 -19.56 15.18 7.36
C ALA A 522 -19.24 15.12 5.86
N ARG A 523 -20.15 14.52 5.09
CA ARG A 523 -20.04 14.41 3.63
C ARG A 523 -21.40 14.62 2.96
N THR A 524 -21.40 14.81 1.63
CA THR A 524 -22.65 14.80 0.85
C THR A 524 -23.28 13.41 0.83
N ILE A 525 -24.61 13.36 0.70
CA ILE A 525 -25.37 12.12 0.52
C ILE A 525 -25.25 11.66 -0.93
N GLY A 526 -25.09 10.35 -1.12
CA GLY A 526 -25.18 9.69 -2.42
C GLY A 526 -23.89 9.65 -3.23
N ILE A 527 -23.91 8.83 -4.28
CA ILE A 527 -22.80 8.66 -5.23
C ILE A 527 -23.00 9.67 -6.36
N LYS A 528 -22.08 10.62 -6.52
CA LYS A 528 -22.04 11.53 -7.67
C LYS A 528 -21.88 10.70 -8.96
N GLY A 529 -22.82 10.81 -9.88
CA GLY A 529 -22.78 10.14 -11.18
C GLY A 529 -23.76 8.98 -11.35
N ALA A 530 -24.56 8.63 -10.35
CA ALA A 530 -25.75 7.79 -10.52
C ALA A 530 -26.92 8.62 -11.06
N THR A 531 -26.70 9.47 -12.08
CA THR A 531 -27.78 10.03 -12.86
C THR A 531 -28.29 8.95 -13.81
N ASN A 532 -29.58 8.67 -13.71
CA ASN A 532 -30.42 7.81 -14.49
C ASN A 532 -30.14 7.81 -16.01
N GLU A 533 -29.09 7.16 -16.48
CA GLU A 533 -28.91 6.86 -17.91
C GLU A 533 -29.17 5.38 -18.26
N ASN A 534 -29.72 4.59 -17.33
CA ASN A 534 -30.19 3.23 -17.61
C ASN A 534 -31.70 3.05 -17.45
N GLN A 535 -32.50 4.10 -17.73
CA GLN A 535 -33.91 3.95 -18.00
C GLN A 535 -34.21 4.43 -19.44
N GLY A 536 -34.04 3.54 -20.39
CA GLY A 536 -34.51 3.82 -21.73
C GLY A 536 -33.80 3.05 -22.83
N CYS A 537 -34.04 1.75 -22.92
CA CYS A 537 -34.14 1.01 -24.17
C CYS A 537 -34.66 -0.42 -23.88
N VAL A 538 -35.94 -0.50 -23.52
CA VAL A 538 -36.76 -1.63 -23.86
C VAL A 538 -37.75 -1.05 -24.87
N CYS A 539 -37.62 -1.40 -26.14
CA CYS A 539 -38.67 -1.64 -27.10
C CYS A 539 -38.16 -1.61 -28.54
N SER A 540 -38.22 -2.67 -29.11
CA SER A 540 -38.75 -3.25 -30.36
C SER A 540 -37.73 -3.98 -31.17
#